data_fce9a79a744c80851c45217a302752ee
#
_entry.id   fce9a79a744c80851c45217a302752ee
#
_cell.length_a   1.000
_cell.length_b   1.000
_cell.length_c   1.000
_cell.angle_alpha   90.00
_cell.angle_beta   90.00
_cell.angle_gamma   90.00
#
_symmetry.space_group_name_H-M   'P 1'
#
loop_
_entity.id
_entity.type
_entity.pdbx_description
1 polymer ?
#
loop_
_entity_poly.entity_id
_entity_poly.type
_entity_poly.pdbx_seq_one_letter_code
_entity_poly.pdbx_strand_id
1 'polypeptide(L)'
;MKFVSLLVASATSMLAVPAMAQENRDTTRDFNGPYISIGGGGTLQGSDRGETLVFDTNRDGTFGDTVTTSGGANAFSPGFCNGAATGTANLGCRNDRDAPEFFGRLGYDRRMGNIVVGAVIEGGHSVARDSVSGFSTTPASYTMTREADYQASARLRAGYTPGGGALFYVTGGGAYAKLDNRFATTNTANSFADNGRTNAWGYAAGGGAELMVTNNIGIGLEYLYTDVKDKDYVVNVGAGTAAPTNPFLLNGGGTDIQRSDPHFRTHSVRGTLSFRF
;
A
#
# COMPACT_ATOMS: atom_id res chain seq x y z
N MET A 1 4.70 12.76 -15.18
CA MET A 1 3.39 13.36 -15.43
C MET A 1 2.76 13.03 -16.81
N LYS A 2 3.28 12.10 -17.62
CA LYS A 2 2.70 11.78 -18.95
C LYS A 2 1.96 10.43 -19.04
N PHE A 3 2.01 9.59 -18.00
CA PHE A 3 1.37 8.26 -18.00
C PHE A 3 -0.05 8.23 -17.42
N VAL A 4 -0.42 9.20 -16.61
CA VAL A 4 -1.77 9.24 -15.97
C VAL A 4 -2.85 9.59 -16.98
N SER A 5 -2.54 10.37 -18.03
CA SER A 5 -3.52 10.80 -19.03
C SER A 5 -3.96 9.69 -20.01
N LEU A 6 -3.17 8.61 -20.16
CA LEU A 6 -3.48 7.53 -21.10
C LEU A 6 -4.40 6.46 -20.50
N LEU A 7 -4.37 6.25 -19.18
CA LEU A 7 -5.22 5.28 -18.48
C LEU A 7 -6.67 5.75 -18.32
N VAL A 8 -6.89 7.06 -18.19
CA VAL A 8 -8.25 7.63 -18.07
C VAL A 8 -9.02 7.60 -19.37
N ALA A 9 -8.32 7.73 -20.52
CA ALA A 9 -8.98 7.72 -21.84
C ALA A 9 -9.47 6.32 -22.27
N SER A 10 -8.86 5.24 -21.77
CA SER A 10 -9.28 3.87 -22.09
C SER A 10 -10.47 3.37 -21.25
N ALA A 11 -10.71 3.95 -20.07
CA ALA A 11 -11.83 3.57 -19.20
C ALA A 11 -13.19 4.08 -19.71
N THR A 12 -13.20 5.19 -20.45
CA THR A 12 -14.45 5.77 -20.98
C THR A 12 -15.00 5.04 -22.20
N SER A 13 -14.17 4.32 -22.96
CA SER A 13 -14.63 3.56 -24.13
C SER A 13 -15.25 2.20 -23.78
N MET A 14 -15.03 1.66 -22.57
CA MET A 14 -15.62 0.37 -22.15
C MET A 14 -17.04 0.49 -21.59
N LEU A 15 -17.50 1.67 -21.25
CA LEU A 15 -18.86 1.89 -20.73
C LEU A 15 -19.95 1.86 -21.81
N ALA A 16 -19.59 1.91 -23.09
CA ALA A 16 -20.54 1.88 -24.22
C ALA A 16 -20.90 0.47 -24.75
N VAL A 17 -20.22 -0.58 -24.25
CA VAL A 17 -20.43 -1.96 -24.73
C VAL A 17 -21.67 -2.69 -24.16
N PRO A 18 -22.25 -2.32 -22.99
CA PRO A 18 -23.39 -3.07 -22.45
C PRO A 18 -24.68 -3.01 -23.26
N ALA A 19 -24.86 -2.01 -24.11
CA ALA A 19 -26.13 -1.83 -24.85
C ALA A 19 -26.37 -2.84 -26.00
N MET A 20 -25.30 -3.47 -26.51
CA MET A 20 -25.41 -4.40 -27.66
C MET A 20 -25.53 -5.89 -27.22
N ALA A 21 -25.49 -6.16 -25.93
CA ALA A 21 -25.41 -7.54 -25.42
C ALA A 21 -26.75 -8.10 -24.91
N GLN A 22 -27.86 -7.41 -25.17
CA GLN A 22 -29.16 -7.71 -24.53
C GLN A 22 -30.06 -8.67 -25.31
N GLU A 23 -29.59 -9.23 -26.40
CA GLU A 23 -30.39 -10.16 -27.20
C GLU A 23 -29.95 -11.62 -26.93
N ASN A 24 -30.85 -12.37 -26.26
CA ASN A 24 -30.83 -13.82 -26.08
C ASN A 24 -29.62 -14.44 -25.36
N ARG A 25 -29.36 -14.07 -24.12
CA ARG A 25 -28.41 -14.82 -23.27
C ARG A 25 -29.10 -15.86 -22.41
N ASP A 26 -28.68 -17.09 -22.66
CA ASP A 26 -29.00 -18.29 -21.90
C ASP A 26 -28.87 -18.04 -20.38
N THR A 27 -29.88 -18.41 -19.61
CA THR A 27 -29.97 -18.24 -18.15
C THR A 27 -28.94 -19.06 -17.37
N THR A 28 -28.09 -19.81 -18.06
CA THR A 28 -27.04 -20.67 -17.49
C THR A 28 -25.76 -19.94 -17.11
N ARG A 29 -25.58 -18.69 -17.52
CA ARG A 29 -24.41 -17.86 -17.10
C ARG A 29 -24.70 -17.23 -15.74
N ASP A 30 -24.43 -17.98 -14.70
CA ASP A 30 -24.86 -17.61 -13.38
C ASP A 30 -23.66 -17.28 -12.47
N PHE A 31 -23.80 -16.20 -11.67
CA PHE A 31 -22.87 -15.87 -10.59
C PHE A 31 -23.26 -16.61 -9.30
N ASN A 32 -23.27 -17.93 -9.38
CA ASN A 32 -23.63 -18.79 -8.25
C ASN A 32 -22.63 -19.93 -8.14
N GLY A 33 -22.21 -20.23 -6.90
CA GLY A 33 -21.27 -21.30 -6.62
C GLY A 33 -19.82 -20.84 -6.39
N PRO A 34 -18.89 -21.81 -6.20
CA PRO A 34 -17.49 -21.54 -5.99
C PRO A 34 -16.79 -21.11 -7.28
N TYR A 35 -15.73 -20.31 -7.11
CA TYR A 35 -14.88 -19.91 -8.22
C TYR A 35 -13.43 -19.72 -7.77
N ILE A 36 -12.54 -19.87 -8.72
CA ILE A 36 -11.13 -19.48 -8.60
C ILE A 36 -10.86 -18.34 -9.57
N SER A 37 -9.96 -17.44 -9.22
CA SER A 37 -9.55 -16.37 -10.14
C SER A 37 -8.05 -16.14 -10.00
N ILE A 38 -7.46 -15.72 -11.11
CA ILE A 38 -6.14 -15.11 -11.14
C ILE A 38 -6.28 -13.70 -11.69
N GLY A 39 -5.37 -12.84 -11.32
CA GLY A 39 -5.41 -11.48 -11.83
C GLY A 39 -4.08 -10.77 -11.68
N GLY A 40 -4.04 -9.62 -12.31
CA GLY A 40 -2.91 -8.71 -12.25
C GLY A 40 -3.31 -7.30 -12.61
N GLY A 41 -2.47 -6.35 -12.26
CA GLY A 41 -2.74 -4.94 -12.49
C GLY A 41 -1.61 -4.04 -12.10
N GLY A 42 -1.95 -2.79 -11.82
CA GLY A 42 -1.03 -1.79 -11.30
C GLY A 42 -1.48 -1.31 -9.92
N THR A 43 -0.56 -1.34 -8.99
CA THR A 43 -0.70 -0.72 -7.67
C THR A 43 -0.07 0.66 -7.72
N LEU A 44 -0.87 1.67 -7.44
CA LEU A 44 -0.45 3.06 -7.34
C LEU A 44 -0.19 3.38 -5.87
N GLN A 45 1.01 3.82 -5.58
CA GLN A 45 1.39 4.31 -4.26
C GLN A 45 1.24 5.83 -4.26
N GLY A 46 0.28 6.33 -3.50
CA GLY A 46 0.11 7.76 -3.30
C GLY A 46 1.24 8.32 -2.44
N SER A 47 1.89 9.38 -2.88
CA SER A 47 2.82 10.11 -2.01
C SER A 47 2.07 10.72 -0.83
N ASP A 48 2.34 10.26 0.37
CA ASP A 48 1.72 10.75 1.60
C ASP A 48 2.25 12.15 1.92
N ARG A 49 1.40 13.17 1.71
CA ARG A 49 1.80 14.56 1.92
C ARG A 49 1.94 14.87 3.40
N GLY A 50 3.09 15.42 3.77
CA GLY A 50 3.36 15.88 5.14
C GLY A 50 3.84 14.78 6.08
N GLU A 51 4.21 13.62 5.58
CA GLU A 51 4.86 12.61 6.39
C GLU A 51 6.26 13.05 6.81
N THR A 52 6.64 12.69 8.03
CA THR A 52 7.92 13.02 8.64
C THR A 52 8.51 11.79 9.36
N LEU A 53 9.74 11.91 9.83
CA LEU A 53 10.27 11.04 10.87
C LEU A 53 9.92 11.63 12.23
N VAL A 54 9.57 10.77 13.19
CA VAL A 54 9.35 11.10 14.59
C VAL A 54 10.37 10.39 15.46
N PHE A 55 10.72 11.00 16.56
CA PHE A 55 11.82 10.58 17.42
C PHE A 55 11.32 10.35 18.83
N ASP A 56 11.93 9.38 19.50
CA ASP A 56 11.88 9.15 20.93
C ASP A 56 13.33 9.26 21.46
N THR A 57 13.69 10.41 22.00
CA THR A 57 15.08 10.74 22.36
C THR A 57 15.46 10.24 23.73
N ASN A 58 14.49 9.91 24.58
CA ASN A 58 14.69 9.39 25.93
C ASN A 58 14.34 7.90 26.04
N ARG A 59 13.82 7.30 24.95
CA ARG A 59 13.44 5.90 24.84
C ARG A 59 12.36 5.48 25.85
N ASP A 60 11.39 6.35 26.10
CA ASP A 60 10.25 6.05 26.96
C ASP A 60 9.08 5.38 26.22
N GLY A 61 9.20 5.18 24.91
CA GLY A 61 8.18 4.62 24.00
C GLY A 61 7.20 5.65 23.46
N THR A 62 7.44 6.95 23.74
CA THR A 62 6.61 8.05 23.26
C THR A 62 7.33 8.81 22.16
N PHE A 63 6.82 8.74 20.94
CA PHE A 63 7.39 9.44 19.80
C PHE A 63 6.83 10.85 19.67
N GLY A 64 7.67 11.80 19.23
CA GLY A 64 7.31 13.19 19.02
C GLY A 64 8.32 14.19 19.60
N ASP A 65 9.40 13.67 20.16
CA ASP A 65 10.49 14.48 20.69
C ASP A 65 11.22 15.25 19.59
N THR A 66 11.86 16.34 19.97
CA THR A 66 12.78 17.06 19.08
C THR A 66 14.22 16.62 19.35
N VAL A 67 14.92 16.11 18.35
CA VAL A 67 16.36 15.89 18.42
C VAL A 67 17.06 17.23 18.40
N THR A 68 17.70 17.61 19.52
CA THR A 68 18.36 18.89 19.66
C THR A 68 19.89 18.76 19.59
N THR A 69 20.53 19.76 19.04
CA THR A 69 21.98 19.90 19.15
C THR A 69 22.40 20.23 20.59
N SER A 70 23.68 20.13 20.95
CA SER A 70 24.18 20.55 22.26
C SER A 70 23.93 22.04 22.57
N GLY A 71 23.68 22.86 21.57
CA GLY A 71 23.27 24.25 21.70
C GLY A 71 21.75 24.47 21.78
N GLY A 72 20.94 23.40 21.82
CA GLY A 72 19.48 23.46 21.94
C GLY A 72 18.73 23.70 20.62
N ALA A 73 19.42 23.84 19.48
CA ALA A 73 18.76 24.01 18.19
C ALA A 73 18.22 22.65 17.65
N ASN A 74 17.12 22.69 16.90
CA ASN A 74 16.57 21.50 16.24
C ASN A 74 17.57 20.94 15.22
N ALA A 75 18.05 19.73 15.45
CA ALA A 75 19.02 19.05 14.57
C ALA A 75 18.40 18.65 13.22
N PHE A 76 17.07 18.55 13.10
CA PHE A 76 16.34 18.24 11.88
C PHE A 76 15.64 19.46 11.27
N SER A 77 16.13 20.67 11.57
CA SER A 77 15.61 21.92 10.98
C SER A 77 15.67 22.01 9.45
N PRO A 78 16.56 21.28 8.69
CA PRO A 78 16.45 21.22 7.24
C PRO A 78 15.18 20.51 6.75
N GLY A 79 14.45 19.80 7.65
CA GLY A 79 13.14 19.26 7.40
C GLY A 79 13.12 17.88 6.80
N PHE A 80 11.97 17.53 6.23
CA PHE A 80 11.64 16.19 5.72
C PHE A 80 11.13 16.29 4.29
N CYS A 81 11.14 15.17 3.58
CA CYS A 81 10.47 15.05 2.29
C CYS A 81 9.83 13.67 2.14
N ASN A 82 8.72 13.61 1.41
CA ASN A 82 8.08 12.38 1.01
C ASN A 82 8.88 11.75 -0.13
N GLY A 83 9.32 10.51 0.08
CA GLY A 83 10.16 9.80 -0.88
C GLY A 83 11.58 9.55 -0.38
N ALA A 84 12.37 8.87 -1.20
CA ALA A 84 13.75 8.51 -0.87
C ALA A 84 14.72 9.68 -1.14
N ALA A 85 15.57 10.01 -0.16
CA ALA A 85 16.58 11.05 -0.28
C ALA A 85 17.51 10.81 -1.48
N THR A 86 17.86 11.89 -2.18
CA THR A 86 18.81 11.86 -3.32
C THR A 86 20.20 12.31 -2.95
N GLY A 87 20.41 12.80 -1.74
CA GLY A 87 21.70 13.31 -1.24
C GLY A 87 21.67 13.55 0.26
N THR A 88 22.69 14.26 0.78
CA THR A 88 22.82 14.58 2.21
C THR A 88 22.04 15.81 2.64
N ALA A 89 21.62 16.65 1.70
CA ALA A 89 20.86 17.88 1.94
C ALA A 89 19.43 17.75 1.39
N ASN A 90 18.47 18.48 1.97
CA ASN A 90 17.08 18.50 1.53
C ASN A 90 16.90 19.32 0.25
N LEU A 91 17.35 18.78 -0.86
CA LEU A 91 17.21 19.34 -2.22
C LEU A 91 16.10 18.66 -3.03
N GLY A 92 15.29 17.84 -2.39
CA GLY A 92 14.22 17.06 -2.97
C GLY A 92 14.43 15.55 -2.83
N CYS A 93 13.35 14.80 -2.92
CA CYS A 93 13.33 13.35 -2.83
C CYS A 93 12.85 12.70 -4.12
N ARG A 94 13.22 11.43 -4.29
CA ARG A 94 12.65 10.58 -5.33
C ARG A 94 11.28 10.13 -4.88
N ASN A 95 10.28 10.33 -5.73
CA ASN A 95 8.90 9.90 -5.47
C ASN A 95 8.80 8.39 -5.19
N ASP A 96 7.76 8.04 -4.49
CA ASP A 96 7.34 6.66 -4.26
C ASP A 96 7.10 5.93 -5.58
N ARG A 97 7.13 4.61 -5.52
CA ARG A 97 7.14 3.79 -6.72
C ARG A 97 5.86 2.96 -6.84
N ASP A 98 5.14 3.22 -7.92
CA ASP A 98 4.10 2.34 -8.42
C ASP A 98 4.68 1.00 -8.88
N ALA A 99 3.89 -0.06 -8.80
CA ALA A 99 4.34 -1.39 -9.15
C ALA A 99 3.25 -2.24 -9.82
N PRO A 100 3.64 -3.24 -10.62
CA PRO A 100 2.72 -4.30 -10.99
C PRO A 100 2.35 -5.15 -9.76
N GLU A 101 1.13 -5.71 -9.80
CA GLU A 101 0.68 -6.70 -8.83
C GLU A 101 0.15 -7.94 -9.54
N PHE A 102 0.25 -9.09 -8.83
CA PHE A 102 -0.33 -10.36 -9.24
C PHE A 102 -0.99 -11.02 -8.04
N PHE A 103 -2.14 -11.65 -8.25
CA PHE A 103 -2.88 -12.29 -7.17
C PHE A 103 -3.64 -13.53 -7.63
N GLY A 104 -3.92 -14.39 -6.67
CA GLY A 104 -4.85 -15.50 -6.78
C GLY A 104 -6.01 -15.34 -5.81
N ARG A 105 -7.18 -15.81 -6.18
CA ARG A 105 -8.42 -15.61 -5.43
C ARG A 105 -9.25 -16.88 -5.42
N LEU A 106 -9.84 -17.20 -4.27
CA LEU A 106 -10.88 -18.19 -4.09
C LEU A 106 -12.14 -17.48 -3.59
N GLY A 107 -13.27 -17.77 -4.18
CA GLY A 107 -14.51 -17.16 -3.76
C GLY A 107 -15.72 -18.08 -3.90
N TYR A 108 -16.80 -17.65 -3.24
CA TYR A 108 -18.11 -18.26 -3.36
C TYR A 108 -19.16 -17.15 -3.47
N ASP A 109 -20.00 -17.23 -4.48
CA ASP A 109 -21.11 -16.32 -4.70
C ASP A 109 -22.44 -17.06 -4.59
N ARG A 110 -23.45 -16.38 -4.09
CA ARG A 110 -24.84 -16.81 -4.13
C ARG A 110 -25.70 -15.76 -4.79
N ARG A 111 -26.35 -16.16 -5.85
CA ARG A 111 -27.31 -15.32 -6.57
C ARG A 111 -28.71 -15.49 -6.02
N MET A 112 -29.39 -14.35 -5.83
CA MET A 112 -30.79 -14.26 -5.38
C MET A 112 -31.50 -13.27 -6.30
N GLY A 113 -32.10 -13.79 -7.39
CA GLY A 113 -32.65 -12.95 -8.44
C GLY A 113 -31.57 -12.14 -9.16
N ASN A 114 -31.63 -10.83 -9.06
CA ASN A 114 -30.64 -9.92 -9.63
C ASN A 114 -29.56 -9.50 -8.64
N ILE A 115 -29.62 -9.96 -7.40
CA ILE A 115 -28.61 -9.67 -6.35
C ILE A 115 -27.66 -10.85 -6.23
N VAL A 116 -26.39 -10.55 -6.11
CA VAL A 116 -25.32 -11.52 -5.82
C VAL A 116 -24.65 -11.11 -4.53
N VAL A 117 -24.53 -12.04 -3.59
CA VAL A 117 -23.73 -11.87 -2.37
C VAL A 117 -22.68 -12.96 -2.31
N GLY A 118 -21.48 -12.64 -1.81
CA GLY A 118 -20.39 -13.59 -1.79
C GLY A 118 -19.32 -13.21 -0.80
N ALA A 119 -18.35 -14.13 -0.72
CA ALA A 119 -17.14 -13.95 0.04
C ALA A 119 -15.93 -14.35 -0.82
N VAL A 120 -14.82 -13.70 -0.58
CA VAL A 120 -13.57 -13.94 -1.31
C VAL A 120 -12.39 -13.87 -0.36
N ILE A 121 -11.47 -14.81 -0.53
CA ILE A 121 -10.11 -14.74 0.03
C ILE A 121 -9.13 -14.57 -1.11
N GLU A 122 -8.13 -13.75 -0.90
CA GLU A 122 -7.15 -13.39 -1.92
C GLU A 122 -5.77 -13.34 -1.31
N GLY A 123 -4.77 -13.79 -2.06
CA GLY A 123 -3.37 -13.63 -1.76
C GLY A 123 -2.62 -13.12 -2.98
N GLY A 124 -1.70 -12.19 -2.77
CA GLY A 124 -0.98 -11.54 -3.85
C GLY A 124 0.37 -10.97 -3.44
N HIS A 125 1.05 -10.44 -4.45
CA HIS A 125 2.36 -9.81 -4.32
C HIS A 125 2.39 -8.52 -5.14
N SER A 126 3.00 -7.48 -4.56
CA SER A 126 3.27 -6.20 -5.23
C SER A 126 4.58 -5.65 -4.67
N VAL A 127 5.35 -4.95 -5.49
CA VAL A 127 6.61 -4.30 -5.09
C VAL A 127 6.49 -2.77 -5.05
N ALA A 128 5.28 -2.29 -4.75
CA ALA A 128 5.04 -0.86 -4.53
C ALA A 128 5.83 -0.39 -3.30
N ARG A 129 6.49 0.76 -3.41
CA ARG A 129 7.37 1.31 -2.38
C ARG A 129 6.90 2.67 -1.94
N ASP A 130 7.00 2.87 -0.65
CA ASP A 130 6.71 4.11 0.04
C ASP A 130 7.89 4.49 0.93
N SER A 131 8.37 5.72 0.81
CA SER A 131 9.56 6.22 1.50
C SER A 131 9.32 7.59 2.13
N VAL A 132 9.97 7.83 3.24
CA VAL A 132 10.07 9.14 3.87
C VAL A 132 11.52 9.39 4.27
N SER A 133 11.98 10.63 4.11
CA SER A 133 13.34 11.03 4.45
C SER A 133 13.38 12.27 5.32
N GLY A 134 14.28 12.28 6.29
CA GLY A 134 14.63 13.43 7.11
C GLY A 134 16.08 13.85 6.90
N PHE A 135 16.39 15.12 7.18
CA PHE A 135 17.72 15.70 6.98
C PHE A 135 18.20 16.42 8.23
N SER A 136 19.44 16.20 8.60
CA SER A 136 20.05 16.86 9.75
C SER A 136 20.88 18.06 9.36
N THR A 137 21.09 18.97 10.35
CA THR A 137 21.93 20.18 10.21
C THR A 137 23.41 19.87 9.98
N THR A 138 23.92 18.78 10.57
CA THR A 138 25.16 18.15 10.07
C THR A 138 24.73 17.33 8.88
N PRO A 139 25.10 17.71 7.64
CA PRO A 139 24.44 17.21 6.45
C PRO A 139 24.44 15.68 6.35
N ALA A 140 23.31 15.08 6.69
CA ALA A 140 23.03 13.66 6.54
C ALA A 140 21.56 13.44 6.27
N SER A 141 21.25 12.39 5.49
CA SER A 141 19.90 11.93 5.21
C SER A 141 19.59 10.64 5.95
N TYR A 142 18.32 10.46 6.30
CA TYR A 142 17.77 9.31 7.01
C TYR A 142 16.50 8.90 6.31
N THR A 143 16.53 7.79 5.60
CA THR A 143 15.42 7.32 4.74
C THR A 143 14.86 6.03 5.28
N MET A 144 13.56 6.00 5.56
CA MET A 144 12.79 4.79 5.81
C MET A 144 11.98 4.44 4.58
N THR A 145 12.14 3.21 4.08
CA THR A 145 11.39 2.67 2.94
C THR A 145 10.65 1.42 3.38
N ARG A 146 9.37 1.30 3.01
CA ARG A 146 8.57 0.09 3.18
C ARG A 146 8.08 -0.42 1.83
N GLU A 147 8.05 -1.74 1.69
CA GLU A 147 7.62 -2.46 0.49
C GLU A 147 6.72 -3.63 0.91
N ALA A 148 5.60 -3.84 0.23
CA ALA A 148 4.74 -4.98 0.53
C ALA A 148 5.32 -6.24 -0.13
N ASP A 149 5.75 -7.22 0.69
CA ASP A 149 6.25 -8.51 0.23
C ASP A 149 5.09 -9.45 -0.13
N TYR A 150 4.15 -9.63 0.82
CA TYR A 150 2.92 -10.39 0.62
C TYR A 150 1.71 -9.61 1.10
N GLN A 151 0.61 -9.75 0.37
CA GLN A 151 -0.69 -9.22 0.76
C GLN A 151 -1.73 -10.33 0.78
N ALA A 152 -2.64 -10.27 1.74
CA ALA A 152 -3.79 -11.16 1.80
C ALA A 152 -5.02 -10.37 2.22
N SER A 153 -6.19 -10.78 1.75
CA SER A 153 -7.45 -10.19 2.19
C SER A 153 -8.57 -11.23 2.26
N ALA A 154 -9.50 -11.00 3.19
CA ALA A 154 -10.77 -11.70 3.25
C ALA A 154 -11.89 -10.67 3.20
N ARG A 155 -12.71 -10.74 2.15
CA ARG A 155 -13.69 -9.70 1.83
C ARG A 155 -15.06 -10.30 1.55
N LEU A 156 -16.11 -9.59 1.91
CA LEU A 156 -17.45 -9.81 1.43
C LEU A 156 -17.64 -9.04 0.13
N ARG A 157 -18.51 -9.54 -0.75
CA ARG A 157 -18.94 -8.79 -1.93
C ARG A 157 -20.44 -8.83 -2.08
N ALA A 158 -21.00 -7.72 -2.56
CA ALA A 158 -22.40 -7.58 -2.90
C ALA A 158 -22.52 -6.91 -4.27
N GLY A 159 -23.36 -7.46 -5.13
CA GLY A 159 -23.46 -6.98 -6.49
C GLY A 159 -24.86 -7.11 -7.09
N TYR A 160 -25.00 -6.50 -8.24
CA TYR A 160 -26.21 -6.52 -9.06
C TYR A 160 -25.89 -7.08 -10.44
N THR A 161 -26.69 -8.03 -10.88
CA THR A 161 -26.64 -8.57 -12.23
C THR A 161 -27.93 -8.17 -13.00
N PRO A 162 -27.82 -7.34 -14.06
CA PRO A 162 -28.97 -6.98 -14.88
C PRO A 162 -29.49 -8.14 -15.74
N GLY A 163 -28.86 -9.31 -15.65
CA GLY A 163 -29.10 -10.49 -16.48
C GLY A 163 -27.94 -10.73 -17.45
N GLY A 164 -27.90 -11.93 -18.04
CA GLY A 164 -27.05 -12.24 -19.17
C GLY A 164 -25.53 -12.26 -18.92
N GLY A 165 -25.06 -12.47 -17.69
CA GLY A 165 -23.65 -12.70 -17.41
C GLY A 165 -22.80 -11.46 -17.12
N ALA A 166 -23.42 -10.32 -16.82
CA ALA A 166 -22.73 -9.15 -16.29
C ALA A 166 -23.02 -9.01 -14.78
N LEU A 167 -21.99 -8.70 -14.00
CA LEU A 167 -22.10 -8.42 -12.55
C LEU A 167 -21.35 -7.13 -12.24
N PHE A 168 -22.02 -6.22 -11.57
CA PHE A 168 -21.41 -5.04 -10.95
C PHE A 168 -21.41 -5.23 -9.44
N TYR A 169 -20.29 -5.02 -8.78
CA TYR A 169 -20.19 -5.31 -7.37
C TYR A 169 -19.34 -4.30 -6.60
N VAL A 170 -19.59 -4.25 -5.30
CA VAL A 170 -18.71 -3.65 -4.30
C VAL A 170 -18.17 -4.74 -3.39
N THR A 171 -17.01 -4.51 -2.81
CA THR A 171 -16.34 -5.47 -1.94
C THR A 171 -15.66 -4.75 -0.78
N GLY A 172 -15.58 -5.40 0.38
CA GLY A 172 -14.88 -4.85 1.52
C GLY A 172 -14.63 -5.90 2.60
N GLY A 173 -13.54 -5.73 3.34
CA GLY A 173 -13.16 -6.64 4.41
C GLY A 173 -11.80 -6.38 5.00
N GLY A 174 -11.28 -7.37 5.74
CA GLY A 174 -9.96 -7.31 6.37
C GLY A 174 -8.83 -7.51 5.36
N ALA A 175 -7.73 -6.81 5.58
CA ALA A 175 -6.49 -6.93 4.82
C ALA A 175 -5.30 -7.14 5.74
N TYR A 176 -4.31 -7.84 5.24
CA TYR A 176 -3.03 -8.11 5.87
C TYR A 176 -1.92 -7.88 4.85
N ALA A 177 -0.82 -7.28 5.29
CA ALA A 177 0.40 -7.20 4.51
C ALA A 177 1.62 -7.56 5.38
N LYS A 178 2.56 -8.27 4.79
CA LYS A 178 3.90 -8.41 5.32
C LYS A 178 4.77 -7.35 4.65
N LEU A 179 5.32 -6.45 5.44
CA LEU A 179 6.12 -5.33 4.96
C LEU A 179 7.61 -5.63 5.15
N ASP A 180 8.39 -5.41 4.10
CA ASP A 180 9.86 -5.38 4.15
C ASP A 180 10.28 -3.92 4.32
N ASN A 181 10.73 -3.59 5.52
CA ASN A 181 11.17 -2.26 5.87
C ASN A 181 12.68 -2.16 5.77
N ARG A 182 13.18 -1.03 5.28
CA ARG A 182 14.61 -0.75 5.09
C ARG A 182 14.94 0.65 5.57
N PHE A 183 16.03 0.75 6.29
CA PHE A 183 16.61 2.02 6.68
C PHE A 183 17.90 2.27 5.89
N ALA A 184 18.06 3.50 5.39
CA ALA A 184 19.26 3.95 4.72
C ALA A 184 19.64 5.35 5.21
N THR A 185 20.91 5.56 5.49
CA THR A 185 21.41 6.86 5.96
C THR A 185 22.80 7.15 5.41
N THR A 186 23.11 8.42 5.27
CA THR A 186 24.47 8.92 4.98
C THR A 186 25.25 9.28 6.26
N ASN A 187 24.65 9.13 7.45
CA ASN A 187 25.33 9.28 8.73
C ASN A 187 26.18 8.05 9.01
N THR A 188 27.49 8.22 9.09
CA THR A 188 28.46 7.15 9.37
C THR A 188 29.01 7.17 10.78
N ALA A 189 28.62 8.15 11.61
CA ALA A 189 29.12 8.30 12.97
C ALA A 189 28.33 7.48 13.99
N ASN A 190 26.99 7.44 13.86
CA ASN A 190 26.12 6.67 14.71
C ASN A 190 25.99 5.21 14.24
N SER A 191 25.63 4.31 15.13
CA SER A 191 25.15 2.98 14.79
C SER A 191 23.64 2.98 14.63
N PHE A 192 23.14 2.16 13.70
CA PHE A 192 21.71 2.02 13.42
C PHE A 192 21.34 0.53 13.41
N ALA A 193 20.27 0.19 14.10
CA ALA A 193 19.69 -1.14 14.11
C ALA A 193 18.18 -1.02 13.93
N ASP A 194 17.62 -1.81 13.05
CA ASP A 194 16.18 -1.84 12.80
C ASP A 194 15.63 -3.27 12.94
N ASN A 195 14.32 -3.41 13.08
CA ASN A 195 13.64 -4.68 13.20
C ASN A 195 13.16 -5.25 11.85
N GLY A 196 13.47 -4.60 10.75
CA GLY A 196 13.29 -5.08 9.38
C GLY A 196 11.83 -5.35 9.00
N ARG A 197 11.43 -6.63 9.01
CA ARG A 197 10.11 -7.05 8.55
C ARG A 197 9.05 -6.93 9.62
N THR A 198 7.90 -6.36 9.24
CA THR A 198 6.73 -6.18 10.11
C THR A 198 5.47 -6.77 9.50
N ASN A 199 4.45 -6.95 10.35
CA ASN A 199 3.14 -7.41 9.95
C ASN A 199 2.13 -6.26 10.11
N ALA A 200 1.44 -5.93 9.04
CA ALA A 200 0.48 -4.84 9.02
C ALA A 200 -0.94 -5.37 8.79
N TRP A 201 -1.89 -4.89 9.58
CA TRP A 201 -3.30 -5.23 9.49
C TRP A 201 -4.13 -4.00 9.18
N GLY A 202 -5.23 -4.22 8.45
CA GLY A 202 -6.11 -3.15 8.08
C GLY A 202 -7.33 -3.62 7.31
N TYR A 203 -7.74 -2.85 6.32
CA TYR A 203 -8.91 -3.17 5.50
C TYR A 203 -8.62 -2.94 4.01
N ALA A 204 -9.45 -3.59 3.19
CA ALA A 204 -9.52 -3.34 1.76
C ALA A 204 -10.98 -3.11 1.36
N ALA A 205 -11.21 -2.14 0.49
CA ALA A 205 -12.53 -1.82 -0.04
C ALA A 205 -12.43 -1.43 -1.51
N GLY A 206 -13.43 -1.81 -2.29
CA GLY A 206 -13.40 -1.54 -3.71
C GLY A 206 -14.67 -1.92 -4.43
N GLY A 207 -14.58 -2.01 -5.75
CA GLY A 207 -15.68 -2.42 -6.60
C GLY A 207 -15.21 -2.74 -8.01
N GLY A 208 -16.04 -3.44 -8.73
CA GLY A 208 -15.70 -3.89 -10.06
C GLY A 208 -16.87 -4.34 -10.91
N ALA A 209 -16.53 -4.76 -12.10
CA ALA A 209 -17.44 -5.40 -13.03
C ALA A 209 -16.83 -6.72 -13.50
N GLU A 210 -17.65 -7.74 -13.64
CA GLU A 210 -17.29 -9.06 -14.15
C GLU A 210 -18.26 -9.43 -15.27
N LEU A 211 -17.74 -9.99 -16.36
CA LEU A 211 -18.51 -10.45 -17.50
C LEU A 211 -18.21 -11.93 -17.75
N MET A 212 -19.23 -12.76 -17.75
CA MET A 212 -19.13 -14.16 -18.13
C MET A 212 -18.98 -14.27 -19.66
N VAL A 213 -17.81 -14.70 -20.11
CA VAL A 213 -17.50 -14.93 -21.53
C VAL A 213 -18.08 -16.27 -22.00
N THR A 214 -17.98 -17.28 -21.13
CA THR A 214 -18.63 -18.59 -21.28
C THR A 214 -19.47 -18.89 -20.04
N ASN A 215 -20.04 -20.09 -19.95
CA ASN A 215 -20.79 -20.50 -18.75
C ASN A 215 -19.89 -20.63 -17.51
N ASN A 216 -18.59 -20.84 -17.69
CA ASN A 216 -17.65 -21.08 -16.61
C ASN A 216 -16.53 -20.03 -16.53
N ILE A 217 -16.29 -19.26 -17.58
CA ILE A 217 -15.17 -18.31 -17.64
C ILE A 217 -15.70 -16.89 -17.60
N GLY A 218 -15.21 -16.12 -16.64
CA GLY A 218 -15.47 -14.68 -16.49
C GLY A 218 -14.19 -13.87 -16.61
N ILE A 219 -14.33 -12.67 -17.14
CA ILE A 219 -13.29 -11.63 -17.12
C ILE A 219 -13.80 -10.45 -16.30
N GLY A 220 -12.95 -9.77 -15.57
CA GLY A 220 -13.36 -8.65 -14.75
C GLY A 220 -12.34 -7.54 -14.69
N LEU A 221 -12.84 -6.38 -14.27
CA LEU A 221 -12.04 -5.22 -13.91
C LEU A 221 -12.44 -4.81 -12.49
N GLU A 222 -11.45 -4.60 -11.62
CA GLU A 222 -11.67 -4.22 -10.23
C GLU A 222 -10.75 -3.07 -9.85
N TYR A 223 -11.29 -2.11 -9.11
CA TYR A 223 -10.52 -1.14 -8.34
C TYR A 223 -10.56 -1.56 -6.88
N LEU A 224 -9.39 -1.57 -6.23
CA LEU A 224 -9.25 -1.87 -4.81
C LEU A 224 -8.40 -0.80 -4.12
N TYR A 225 -8.91 -0.27 -3.04
CA TYR A 225 -8.17 0.52 -2.07
C TYR A 225 -7.81 -0.37 -0.89
N THR A 226 -6.55 -0.32 -0.45
CA THR A 226 -6.07 -1.06 0.72
C THR A 226 -5.37 -0.08 1.66
N ASP A 227 -5.66 -0.17 2.96
CA ASP A 227 -5.05 0.61 4.02
C ASP A 227 -4.68 -0.33 5.16
N VAL A 228 -3.38 -0.53 5.39
CA VAL A 228 -2.84 -1.35 6.49
C VAL A 228 -1.93 -0.52 7.37
N LYS A 229 -1.89 -0.83 8.67
CA LYS A 229 -1.10 -0.09 9.67
C LYS A 229 0.15 -0.87 10.06
N ASP A 230 1.30 -0.23 9.88
CA ASP A 230 2.60 -0.66 10.39
C ASP A 230 3.02 0.28 11.54
N LYS A 231 2.94 -0.23 12.77
CA LYS A 231 3.34 0.51 13.98
C LYS A 231 4.62 -0.04 14.61
N ASP A 232 5.13 -1.14 14.06
CA ASP A 232 6.14 -1.94 14.73
C ASP A 232 7.56 -1.66 14.21
N TYR A 233 7.67 -0.94 13.07
CA TYR A 233 8.98 -0.62 12.51
C TYR A 233 9.65 0.53 13.25
N VAL A 234 10.78 0.23 13.89
CA VAL A 234 11.59 1.18 14.65
C VAL A 234 13.06 1.06 14.25
N VAL A 235 13.74 2.18 14.14
CA VAL A 235 15.19 2.25 13.96
C VAL A 235 15.81 2.79 15.25
N ASN A 236 16.62 1.97 15.91
CA ASN A 236 17.37 2.33 17.11
C ASN A 236 18.71 2.97 16.72
N VAL A 237 18.94 4.20 17.15
CA VAL A 237 20.18 4.93 16.93
C VAL A 237 21.05 4.84 18.17
N GLY A 238 22.25 4.25 18.02
CA GLY A 238 23.25 4.14 19.08
C GLY A 238 24.46 5.04 18.83
N ALA A 239 25.41 4.96 19.74
CA ALA A 239 26.59 5.82 19.73
C ALA A 239 27.46 5.60 18.46
N GLY A 240 27.74 4.35 18.10
CA GLY A 240 28.74 4.08 17.06
C GLY A 240 30.10 4.69 17.44
N THR A 241 30.63 5.55 16.58
CA THR A 241 31.85 6.37 16.81
C THR A 241 31.54 7.83 17.19
N ALA A 242 30.24 8.18 17.35
CA ALA A 242 29.82 9.53 17.64
C ALA A 242 30.22 9.95 19.08
N ALA A 243 30.62 11.22 19.22
CA ALA A 243 30.91 11.78 20.55
C ALA A 243 29.63 11.89 21.39
N PRO A 244 29.72 11.92 22.74
CA PRO A 244 28.56 12.06 23.63
C PRO A 244 27.76 13.35 23.41
N THR A 245 28.32 14.35 22.73
CA THR A 245 27.63 15.58 22.32
C THR A 245 26.79 15.44 21.06
N ASN A 246 26.74 14.24 20.46
CA ASN A 246 25.92 13.97 19.28
C ASN A 246 24.43 14.12 19.63
N PRO A 247 23.63 14.79 18.80
CA PRO A 247 22.20 15.07 19.05
C PRO A 247 21.36 13.83 19.42
N PHE A 248 21.63 12.67 18.83
CA PHE A 248 20.91 11.43 19.13
C PHE A 248 21.24 10.82 20.50
N LEU A 249 22.29 11.30 21.18
CA LEU A 249 22.80 10.71 22.42
C LEU A 249 22.52 11.55 23.67
N LEU A 250 22.07 12.80 23.49
CA LEU A 250 22.01 13.78 24.58
C LEU A 250 21.02 13.41 25.71
N ASN A 251 19.90 12.80 25.38
CA ASN A 251 18.79 12.59 26.32
C ASN A 251 18.72 11.18 26.93
N GLY A 252 19.41 10.21 26.39
CA GLY A 252 19.30 8.81 26.87
C GLY A 252 20.36 7.88 26.30
N GLY A 253 21.44 8.45 25.73
CA GLY A 253 22.48 7.64 25.09
C GLY A 253 22.09 6.96 23.79
N GLY A 254 20.95 7.36 23.22
CA GLY A 254 20.40 6.88 21.95
C GLY A 254 19.04 7.49 21.67
N THR A 255 18.53 7.26 20.46
CA THR A 255 17.23 7.77 20.01
C THR A 255 16.56 6.70 19.16
N ASP A 256 15.27 6.52 19.30
CA ASP A 256 14.47 5.67 18.43
C ASP A 256 13.77 6.52 17.38
N ILE A 257 13.70 6.01 16.14
CA ILE A 257 13.13 6.71 15.00
C ILE A 257 11.97 5.88 14.45
N GLN A 258 10.85 6.53 14.17
CA GLN A 258 9.71 5.96 13.46
C GLN A 258 9.22 6.90 12.35
N ARG A 259 8.32 6.38 11.51
CA ARG A 259 7.53 7.18 10.57
C ARG A 259 6.37 7.85 11.34
N SER A 260 6.01 9.07 10.97
CA SER A 260 4.85 9.75 11.56
C SER A 260 3.52 9.16 11.08
N ASP A 261 3.46 8.59 9.87
CA ASP A 261 2.28 7.91 9.35
C ASP A 261 2.49 6.39 9.33
N PRO A 262 1.79 5.63 10.20
CA PRO A 262 1.86 4.19 10.21
C PRO A 262 1.05 3.53 9.08
N HIS A 263 0.28 4.29 8.30
CA HIS A 263 -0.59 3.75 7.28
C HIS A 263 0.15 3.52 5.96
N PHE A 264 0.07 2.30 5.44
CA PHE A 264 0.48 1.96 4.10
C PHE A 264 -0.77 1.84 3.22
N ARG A 265 -0.97 2.83 2.34
CA ARG A 265 -2.16 2.96 1.51
C ARG A 265 -1.83 2.70 0.07
N THR A 266 -2.63 1.88 -0.59
CA THR A 266 -2.46 1.56 -2.01
C THR A 266 -3.78 1.63 -2.76
N HIS A 267 -3.70 2.03 -4.03
CA HIS A 267 -4.80 2.04 -4.98
C HIS A 267 -4.45 1.09 -6.12
N SER A 268 -5.26 0.07 -6.35
CA SER A 268 -5.01 -0.93 -7.37
C SER A 268 -6.09 -0.90 -8.44
N VAL A 269 -5.67 -0.92 -9.70
CA VAL A 269 -6.54 -1.18 -10.86
C VAL A 269 -6.09 -2.48 -11.50
N ARG A 270 -6.99 -3.45 -11.56
CA ARG A 270 -6.62 -4.83 -11.86
C ARG A 270 -7.64 -5.58 -12.70
N GLY A 271 -7.13 -6.40 -13.60
CA GLY A 271 -7.91 -7.35 -14.40
C GLY A 271 -7.97 -8.71 -13.73
N THR A 272 -9.08 -9.42 -13.90
CA THR A 272 -9.29 -10.77 -13.36
C THR A 272 -9.75 -11.72 -14.45
N LEU A 273 -9.29 -12.98 -14.35
CA LEU A 273 -9.81 -14.11 -15.08
C LEU A 273 -10.34 -15.12 -14.08
N SER A 274 -11.62 -15.44 -14.12
CA SER A 274 -12.33 -16.30 -13.19
C SER A 274 -12.77 -17.58 -13.85
N PHE A 275 -12.68 -18.69 -13.13
CA PHE A 275 -13.29 -19.98 -13.50
C PHE A 275 -14.30 -20.37 -12.41
N ARG A 276 -15.57 -20.60 -12.83
CA ARG A 276 -16.70 -20.98 -11.98
C ARG A 276 -17.06 -22.44 -12.18
N PHE A 277 -17.43 -23.12 -11.10
CA PHE A 277 -17.78 -24.53 -11.08
C PHE A 277 -19.30 -24.71 -11.05
#